data_4a339ef6090d395b541e12cb96a4ebe1
#
_entry.id   4a339ef6090d395b541e12cb96a4ebe1
#
_cell.length_a   1.000
_cell.length_b   1.000
_cell.length_c   1.000
_cell.angle_alpha   90.00
_cell.angle_beta   90.00
_cell.angle_gamma   90.00
#
_symmetry.space_group_name_H-M   'P 1'
#
loop_
_entity.id
_entity.type
_entity.pdbx_description
1 polymer ?
#
loop_
_entity_poly.entity_id
_entity_poly.type
_entity_poly.pdbx_seq_one_letter_code
_entity_poly.pdbx_strand_id
1 'polypeptide(L)'
;MLPSRAVEVAPDRNGTGGRIAQVTATAPPGLPDSEVIDVAGRWLLPGLISCHTHLSVVFPFSDTDEAENPALTAYRSAARATAALRAGITTIRCVHEQNRADLLLRTAAERGWITAPRILSAGRAVSARGGHGAGSACAYATGEQEFYTAALAELAAGADHVKIFINGGLASAGERVDKPEMTDPEIRGAVRAATEHDTYVVAHSGESAAIRAALAQGVRCFEHAYRLDADTAALLARRGAYLTPTLCVTRSQSWMRANGFAEHTIANAANAADEHLASVRRAISAGVTLLNGTDYPPGDLVDGVPVAVHELLLMAEAGLTPLQALQSVSVSAARLLGIGSFTGQVRPGYAADLIAVDANPLADLSALRSISLVMQAGARIR
;
A
#
# COMPACT_ATOMS: atom_id res chain seq x y z
N MET A 1 -20.25 3.13 14.83
CA MET A 1 -20.77 1.86 14.28
C MET A 1 -22.27 1.86 14.29
N LEU A 2 -22.90 1.29 13.25
CA LEU A 2 -24.35 1.12 13.20
C LEU A 2 -24.70 -0.29 13.71
N PRO A 3 -25.69 -0.45 14.59
CA PRO A 3 -26.18 -1.76 15.00
C PRO A 3 -26.82 -2.46 13.81
N SER A 4 -26.99 -3.78 13.88
CA SER A 4 -27.53 -4.69 12.85
C SER A 4 -28.09 -3.98 11.60
N ARG A 5 -27.44 -4.16 10.46
CA ARG A 5 -27.80 -3.53 9.19
C ARG A 5 -27.83 -4.56 8.06
N ALA A 6 -28.71 -4.33 7.12
CA ALA A 6 -28.67 -4.96 5.81
C ALA A 6 -27.98 -4.03 4.82
N VAL A 7 -27.13 -4.58 3.98
CA VAL A 7 -26.47 -3.87 2.88
C VAL A 7 -26.97 -4.50 1.59
N GLU A 8 -27.69 -3.70 0.80
CA GLU A 8 -28.11 -4.10 -0.53
C GLU A 8 -27.03 -3.75 -1.54
N VAL A 9 -26.66 -4.72 -2.37
CA VAL A 9 -25.71 -4.56 -3.47
C VAL A 9 -26.46 -4.72 -4.78
N ALA A 10 -26.33 -3.75 -5.67
CA ALA A 10 -26.90 -3.78 -7.00
C ALA A 10 -25.80 -3.61 -8.06
N PRO A 11 -25.99 -4.10 -9.29
CA PRO A 11 -25.11 -3.80 -10.40
C PRO A 11 -24.93 -2.29 -10.57
N ASP A 12 -23.74 -1.86 -10.97
CA ASP A 12 -23.56 -0.47 -11.38
C ASP A 12 -24.29 -0.18 -12.70
N ARG A 13 -24.39 1.10 -13.07
CA ARG A 13 -25.14 1.51 -14.27
C ARG A 13 -24.59 0.91 -15.57
N ASN A 14 -23.35 0.47 -15.56
CA ASN A 14 -22.65 -0.09 -16.73
C ASN A 14 -22.60 -1.63 -16.68
N GLY A 15 -23.11 -2.26 -15.60
CA GLY A 15 -23.05 -3.71 -15.40
C GLY A 15 -21.65 -4.28 -15.17
N THR A 16 -20.66 -3.41 -14.88
CA THR A 16 -19.25 -3.81 -14.73
C THR A 16 -18.86 -4.12 -13.29
N GLY A 17 -19.78 -3.90 -12.32
CA GLY A 17 -19.52 -4.20 -10.90
C GLY A 17 -20.73 -3.92 -10.04
N GLY A 18 -20.66 -4.31 -8.76
CA GLY A 18 -21.71 -4.06 -7.77
C GLY A 18 -21.40 -2.84 -6.92
N ARG A 19 -22.43 -2.05 -6.68
CA ARG A 19 -22.39 -0.91 -5.75
C ARG A 19 -23.34 -1.14 -4.58
N ILE A 20 -23.04 -0.55 -3.46
CA ILE A 20 -23.95 -0.47 -2.32
C ILE A 20 -25.11 0.43 -2.73
N ALA A 21 -26.29 -0.16 -2.90
CA ALA A 21 -27.51 0.56 -3.22
C ALA A 21 -28.07 1.26 -1.98
N GLN A 22 -28.17 0.53 -0.87
CA GLN A 22 -28.63 1.08 0.40
C GLN A 22 -28.08 0.34 1.62
N VAL A 23 -28.12 1.01 2.77
CA VAL A 23 -27.81 0.45 4.08
C VAL A 23 -29.02 0.68 4.98
N THR A 24 -29.70 -0.38 5.37
CA THR A 24 -31.00 -0.34 6.07
C THR A 24 -30.95 -1.03 7.44
N ALA A 25 -31.90 -0.72 8.33
CA ALA A 25 -32.00 -1.36 9.64
C ALA A 25 -32.47 -2.82 9.55
N THR A 26 -33.27 -3.15 8.53
CA THR A 26 -33.81 -4.49 8.27
C THR A 26 -33.56 -4.85 6.82
N ALA A 27 -33.43 -6.13 6.54
CA ALA A 27 -33.37 -6.58 5.16
C ALA A 27 -34.65 -6.14 4.43
N PRO A 28 -34.55 -5.57 3.20
CA PRO A 28 -35.72 -5.32 2.39
C PRO A 28 -36.41 -6.66 2.06
N PRO A 29 -37.72 -6.66 1.75
CA PRO A 29 -38.38 -7.87 1.24
C PRO A 29 -37.59 -8.38 0.04
N GLY A 30 -37.37 -9.70 0.00
CA GLY A 30 -36.54 -10.34 -1.02
C GLY A 30 -36.99 -9.94 -2.43
N LEU A 31 -36.07 -9.41 -3.20
CA LEU A 31 -36.27 -9.18 -4.62
C LEU A 31 -36.19 -10.53 -5.33
N PRO A 32 -37.03 -10.80 -6.36
CA PRO A 32 -36.82 -11.95 -7.22
C PRO A 32 -35.38 -11.96 -7.72
N ASP A 33 -34.75 -13.11 -7.75
CA ASP A 33 -33.38 -13.34 -8.23
C ASP A 33 -32.27 -12.72 -7.37
N SER A 34 -32.54 -12.27 -6.12
CA SER A 34 -31.51 -11.80 -5.19
C SER A 34 -30.94 -12.96 -4.36
N GLU A 35 -29.61 -12.99 -4.23
CA GLU A 35 -28.91 -13.84 -3.27
C GLU A 35 -28.80 -13.13 -1.92
N VAL A 36 -29.18 -13.81 -0.84
CA VAL A 36 -29.02 -13.32 0.52
C VAL A 36 -27.79 -13.96 1.13
N ILE A 37 -26.82 -13.14 1.51
CA ILE A 37 -25.64 -13.57 2.27
C ILE A 37 -25.84 -13.16 3.73
N ASP A 38 -26.18 -14.14 4.59
CA ASP A 38 -26.25 -13.91 6.03
C ASP A 38 -24.85 -13.94 6.64
N VAL A 39 -24.41 -12.81 7.17
CA VAL A 39 -23.13 -12.70 7.86
C VAL A 39 -23.22 -13.09 9.36
N ALA A 40 -24.38 -13.62 9.81
CA ALA A 40 -24.57 -14.22 11.12
C ALA A 40 -24.08 -13.33 12.28
N GLY A 41 -24.42 -12.05 12.27
CA GLY A 41 -24.04 -11.09 13.32
C GLY A 41 -22.60 -10.60 13.28
N ARG A 42 -21.83 -10.94 12.27
CA ARG A 42 -20.46 -10.45 12.04
C ARG A 42 -20.41 -8.96 11.77
N TRP A 43 -19.22 -8.40 11.88
CA TRP A 43 -18.94 -7.00 11.63
C TRP A 43 -18.54 -6.79 10.17
N LEU A 44 -19.32 -5.97 9.45
CA LEU A 44 -19.05 -5.64 8.07
C LEU A 44 -18.25 -4.35 7.97
N LEU A 45 -17.15 -4.39 7.21
CA LEU A 45 -16.23 -3.27 6.98
C LEU A 45 -15.99 -3.07 5.48
N PRO A 46 -15.45 -1.90 5.08
CA PRO A 46 -14.87 -1.78 3.75
C PRO A 46 -13.73 -2.79 3.57
N GLY A 47 -13.51 -3.26 2.36
CA GLY A 47 -12.32 -4.02 2.01
C GLY A 47 -11.05 -3.23 2.32
N LEU A 48 -9.98 -3.93 2.68
CA LEU A 48 -8.72 -3.32 3.07
C LEU A 48 -8.00 -2.71 1.85
N ILE A 49 -7.30 -1.60 2.08
CA ILE A 49 -6.46 -0.92 1.10
C ILE A 49 -5.01 -0.96 1.59
N SER A 50 -4.10 -1.57 0.83
CA SER A 50 -2.66 -1.52 1.08
C SER A 50 -2.01 -0.44 0.24
N CYS A 51 -1.30 0.50 0.87
CA CYS A 51 -0.68 1.65 0.22
C CYS A 51 0.80 1.44 -0.12
N HIS A 52 1.39 0.30 0.23
CA HIS A 52 2.78 -0.04 -0.11
C HIS A 52 2.94 -1.55 -0.21
N THR A 53 3.09 -2.06 -1.41
CA THR A 53 3.31 -3.48 -1.67
C THR A 53 4.02 -3.70 -2.99
N HIS A 54 4.54 -4.92 -3.17
CA HIS A 54 5.20 -5.41 -4.37
C HIS A 54 4.61 -6.75 -4.81
N LEU A 55 4.23 -6.83 -6.07
CA LEU A 55 3.71 -8.06 -6.67
C LEU A 55 4.80 -8.87 -7.37
N SER A 56 5.71 -8.18 -8.06
CA SER A 56 6.73 -8.82 -8.91
C SER A 56 8.08 -9.06 -8.22
N VAL A 57 8.43 -8.20 -7.28
CA VAL A 57 9.73 -8.19 -6.62
C VAL A 57 10.05 -9.54 -5.96
N VAL A 58 11.28 -10.04 -6.12
CA VAL A 58 11.78 -11.24 -5.45
C VAL A 58 12.39 -10.87 -4.11
N PHE A 59 12.22 -11.72 -3.12
CA PHE A 59 12.82 -11.56 -1.80
C PHE A 59 13.74 -12.76 -1.49
N PRO A 60 14.95 -12.53 -0.96
CA PRO A 60 15.55 -11.21 -0.74
C PRO A 60 15.83 -10.48 -2.07
N PHE A 61 15.94 -9.16 -2.02
CA PHE A 61 16.18 -8.34 -3.24
C PHE A 61 17.45 -8.73 -4.01
N SER A 62 18.44 -9.33 -3.34
CA SER A 62 19.65 -9.86 -3.97
C SER A 62 19.39 -10.95 -5.00
N ASP A 63 18.25 -11.60 -4.93
CA ASP A 63 17.87 -12.72 -5.81
C ASP A 63 17.06 -12.24 -7.01
N THR A 64 16.87 -10.92 -7.15
CA THR A 64 16.17 -10.34 -8.30
C THR A 64 17.03 -10.50 -9.56
N ASP A 65 16.44 -11.09 -10.59
CA ASP A 65 17.01 -11.12 -11.94
C ASP A 65 16.36 -10.05 -12.80
N GLU A 66 17.09 -8.98 -13.13
CA GLU A 66 16.59 -7.89 -13.99
C GLU A 66 16.27 -8.37 -15.42
N ALA A 67 16.83 -9.50 -15.85
CA ALA A 67 16.57 -10.11 -17.14
C ALA A 67 15.50 -11.21 -17.09
N GLU A 68 14.82 -11.39 -15.94
CA GLU A 68 13.77 -12.40 -15.82
C GLU A 68 12.73 -12.27 -16.93
N ASN A 69 12.30 -13.41 -17.46
CA ASN A 69 11.26 -13.44 -18.48
C ASN A 69 9.96 -12.76 -17.95
N PRO A 70 9.44 -11.74 -18.65
CA PRO A 70 8.24 -11.01 -18.20
C PRO A 70 7.02 -11.91 -17.93
N ALA A 71 6.92 -13.08 -18.57
CA ALA A 71 5.84 -14.02 -18.29
C ALA A 71 5.94 -14.61 -16.89
N LEU A 72 7.14 -14.92 -16.39
CA LEU A 72 7.34 -15.43 -15.02
C LEU A 72 6.99 -14.33 -14.00
N THR A 73 7.44 -13.10 -14.25
CA THR A 73 7.07 -11.93 -13.45
C THR A 73 5.55 -11.76 -13.39
N ALA A 74 4.85 -11.88 -14.53
CA ALA A 74 3.38 -11.74 -14.59
C ALA A 74 2.65 -12.86 -13.82
N TYR A 75 3.09 -14.13 -13.94
CA TYR A 75 2.48 -15.24 -13.20
C TYR A 75 2.69 -15.12 -11.69
N ARG A 76 3.88 -14.73 -11.23
CA ARG A 76 4.15 -14.44 -9.82
C ARG A 76 3.25 -13.33 -9.29
N SER A 77 3.13 -12.24 -10.06
CA SER A 77 2.31 -11.09 -9.70
C SER A 77 0.81 -11.46 -9.63
N ALA A 78 0.30 -12.25 -10.56
CA ALA A 78 -1.08 -12.71 -10.57
C ALA A 78 -1.41 -13.60 -9.35
N ALA A 79 -0.50 -14.51 -9.00
CA ALA A 79 -0.66 -15.37 -7.83
C ALA A 79 -0.73 -14.54 -6.54
N ARG A 80 0.17 -13.57 -6.36
CA ARG A 80 0.21 -12.66 -5.19
C ARG A 80 -1.01 -11.75 -5.12
N ALA A 81 -1.46 -11.20 -6.25
CA ALA A 81 -2.67 -10.37 -6.30
C ALA A 81 -3.93 -11.18 -5.91
N THR A 82 -4.04 -12.41 -6.38
CA THR A 82 -5.13 -13.32 -5.98
C THR A 82 -5.08 -13.63 -4.48
N ALA A 83 -3.89 -13.89 -3.94
CA ALA A 83 -3.71 -14.13 -2.50
C ALA A 83 -4.09 -12.89 -1.67
N ALA A 84 -3.68 -11.69 -2.10
CA ALA A 84 -4.05 -10.42 -1.48
C ALA A 84 -5.57 -10.25 -1.38
N LEU A 85 -6.27 -10.48 -2.49
CA LEU A 85 -7.72 -10.35 -2.53
C LEU A 85 -8.40 -11.33 -1.57
N ARG A 86 -7.95 -12.59 -1.53
CA ARG A 86 -8.44 -13.59 -0.57
C ARG A 86 -8.15 -13.24 0.89
N ALA A 87 -7.11 -12.47 1.15
CA ALA A 87 -6.77 -11.92 2.47
C ALA A 87 -7.59 -10.66 2.82
N GLY A 88 -8.56 -10.24 1.99
CA GLY A 88 -9.44 -9.10 2.23
C GLY A 88 -8.91 -7.76 1.73
N ILE A 89 -7.77 -7.74 1.04
CA ILE A 89 -7.21 -6.54 0.44
C ILE A 89 -7.85 -6.34 -0.93
N THR A 90 -8.81 -5.41 -1.02
CA THR A 90 -9.58 -5.15 -2.24
C THR A 90 -8.97 -4.07 -3.13
N THR A 91 -8.01 -3.32 -2.62
CA THR A 91 -7.24 -2.32 -3.37
C THR A 91 -5.79 -2.33 -2.92
N ILE A 92 -4.87 -2.26 -3.87
CA ILE A 92 -3.42 -2.16 -3.62
C ILE A 92 -2.82 -0.98 -4.37
N ARG A 93 -1.81 -0.36 -3.76
CA ARG A 93 -0.89 0.55 -4.42
C ARG A 93 0.46 -0.13 -4.55
N CYS A 94 0.83 -0.47 -5.78
CA CYS A 94 2.16 -0.96 -6.12
C CYS A 94 3.11 0.24 -6.27
N VAL A 95 4.25 0.20 -5.60
CA VAL A 95 5.19 1.33 -5.58
C VAL A 95 6.48 1.08 -6.37
N HIS A 96 6.67 -0.14 -6.83
CA HIS A 96 7.72 -0.53 -7.78
C HIS A 96 7.43 -1.95 -8.27
N GLU A 97 7.44 -2.14 -9.60
CA GLU A 97 7.26 -3.46 -10.18
C GLU A 97 8.20 -3.68 -11.36
N GLN A 98 8.90 -4.81 -11.33
CA GLN A 98 9.70 -5.29 -12.45
C GLN A 98 8.80 -5.51 -13.68
N ASN A 99 9.29 -5.18 -14.86
CA ASN A 99 8.58 -5.35 -16.13
C ASN A 99 7.22 -4.62 -16.18
N ARG A 100 6.96 -3.65 -15.28
CA ARG A 100 5.65 -2.98 -15.14
C ARG A 100 4.52 -4.02 -14.95
N ALA A 101 4.77 -5.05 -14.17
CA ALA A 101 3.85 -6.16 -13.98
C ALA A 101 2.49 -5.74 -13.41
N ASP A 102 2.47 -4.70 -12.59
CA ASP A 102 1.26 -4.07 -12.05
C ASP A 102 0.34 -3.51 -13.14
N LEU A 103 0.89 -2.78 -14.13
CA LEU A 103 0.13 -2.25 -15.25
C LEU A 103 -0.46 -3.35 -16.13
N LEU A 104 0.33 -4.40 -16.40
CA LEU A 104 -0.12 -5.55 -17.18
C LEU A 104 -1.22 -6.31 -16.45
N LEU A 105 -1.05 -6.49 -15.13
CA LEU A 105 -2.00 -7.20 -14.29
C LEU A 105 -3.33 -6.43 -14.16
N ARG A 106 -3.27 -5.10 -14.00
CA ARG A 106 -4.44 -4.24 -14.03
C ARG A 106 -5.23 -4.42 -15.33
N THR A 107 -4.54 -4.36 -16.47
CA THR A 107 -5.16 -4.59 -17.78
C THR A 107 -5.81 -5.97 -17.88
N ALA A 108 -5.16 -7.02 -17.38
CA ALA A 108 -5.72 -8.37 -17.38
C ALA A 108 -6.95 -8.50 -16.47
N ALA A 109 -6.94 -7.82 -15.31
CA ALA A 109 -8.08 -7.78 -14.40
C ALA A 109 -9.27 -7.00 -15.00
N GLU A 110 -9.05 -5.85 -15.63
CA GLU A 110 -10.06 -5.05 -16.31
C GLU A 110 -10.72 -5.81 -17.48
N ARG A 111 -9.98 -6.69 -18.14
CA ARG A 111 -10.50 -7.58 -19.18
C ARG A 111 -11.18 -8.84 -18.63
N GLY A 112 -11.22 -9.02 -17.32
CA GLY A 112 -11.81 -10.20 -16.69
C GLY A 112 -11.02 -11.50 -16.87
N TRP A 113 -9.74 -11.43 -17.30
CA TRP A 113 -8.90 -12.61 -17.48
C TRP A 113 -8.41 -13.20 -16.17
N ILE A 114 -8.29 -12.35 -15.15
CA ILE A 114 -7.87 -12.73 -13.80
C ILE A 114 -8.73 -12.00 -12.75
N THR A 115 -8.79 -12.58 -11.56
CA THR A 115 -9.38 -11.95 -10.38
C THR A 115 -8.26 -11.36 -9.53
N ALA A 116 -8.27 -10.04 -9.34
CA ALA A 116 -7.24 -9.30 -8.61
C ALA A 116 -7.89 -8.13 -7.85
N PRO A 117 -7.21 -7.58 -6.80
CA PRO A 117 -7.60 -6.29 -6.22
C PRO A 117 -7.61 -5.17 -7.28
N ARG A 118 -8.23 -4.05 -6.97
CA ARG A 118 -8.00 -2.81 -7.74
C ARG A 118 -6.53 -2.40 -7.57
N ILE A 119 -5.85 -2.11 -8.68
CA ILE A 119 -4.41 -1.82 -8.69
C ILE A 119 -4.18 -0.36 -9.05
N LEU A 120 -3.54 0.39 -8.14
CA LEU A 120 -2.93 1.68 -8.40
C LEU A 120 -1.42 1.44 -8.56
N SER A 121 -0.84 1.93 -9.65
CA SER A 121 0.45 1.49 -10.16
C SER A 121 1.46 2.63 -10.21
N ALA A 122 2.72 2.35 -9.83
CA ALA A 122 3.87 3.21 -10.14
C ALA A 122 4.61 2.74 -11.42
N GLY A 123 4.35 1.52 -11.89
CA GLY A 123 5.24 0.88 -12.82
C GLY A 123 6.62 0.65 -12.20
N ARG A 124 7.69 1.07 -12.86
CA ARG A 124 9.04 1.00 -12.29
C ARG A 124 9.34 2.26 -11.49
N ALA A 125 9.92 2.08 -10.30
CA ALA A 125 10.47 3.22 -9.56
C ALA A 125 11.59 3.88 -10.35
N VAL A 126 11.75 5.21 -10.21
CA VAL A 126 12.87 5.96 -10.76
C VAL A 126 13.96 6.07 -9.70
N SER A 127 15.14 5.55 -9.99
CA SER A 127 16.26 5.47 -9.05
C SER A 127 17.53 6.11 -9.61
N ALA A 128 18.34 6.66 -8.73
CA ALA A 128 19.70 7.03 -9.08
C ALA A 128 20.51 5.79 -9.43
N ARG A 129 21.46 5.93 -10.36
CA ARG A 129 22.35 4.81 -10.72
C ARG A 129 23.19 4.39 -9.53
N GLY A 130 23.12 3.10 -9.16
CA GLY A 130 23.79 2.55 -7.98
C GLY A 130 23.18 2.95 -6.64
N GLY A 131 21.98 3.53 -6.64
CA GLY A 131 21.17 3.81 -5.45
C GLY A 131 20.38 2.61 -4.94
N HIS A 132 19.48 2.83 -4.00
CA HIS A 132 18.67 1.81 -3.30
C HIS A 132 17.91 0.85 -4.24
N GLY A 133 17.46 1.32 -5.40
CA GLY A 133 16.81 0.47 -6.39
C GLY A 133 17.76 -0.28 -7.33
N ALA A 134 19.08 -0.26 -7.10
CA ALA A 134 20.03 -0.95 -7.97
C ALA A 134 19.84 -2.47 -7.91
N GLY A 135 19.77 -3.10 -9.10
CA GLY A 135 19.54 -4.54 -9.21
C GLY A 135 18.06 -4.96 -9.11
N SER A 136 17.11 -4.03 -9.05
CA SER A 136 15.68 -4.35 -8.96
C SER A 136 14.86 -3.95 -10.20
N ALA A 137 15.54 -3.75 -11.34
CA ALA A 137 14.92 -3.37 -12.63
C ALA A 137 14.19 -2.01 -12.60
N CYS A 138 14.70 -1.05 -11.82
CA CYS A 138 14.22 0.33 -11.79
C CYS A 138 14.45 1.06 -13.15
N ALA A 139 13.78 2.19 -13.31
CA ALA A 139 14.13 3.18 -14.31
C ALA A 139 15.30 4.03 -13.78
N TYR A 140 16.52 3.75 -14.25
CA TYR A 140 17.71 4.45 -13.75
C TYR A 140 17.94 5.79 -14.44
N ALA A 141 18.18 6.83 -13.63
CA ALA A 141 18.36 8.20 -14.11
C ALA A 141 19.50 8.92 -13.36
N THR A 142 20.02 10.00 -13.97
CA THR A 142 21.01 10.91 -13.39
C THR A 142 20.69 12.34 -13.82
N GLY A 143 20.63 13.27 -12.86
CA GLY A 143 20.31 14.67 -13.10
C GLY A 143 18.81 14.92 -13.40
N GLU A 144 18.42 16.19 -13.27
CA GLU A 144 17.00 16.61 -13.30
C GLU A 144 16.25 16.14 -14.55
N GLN A 145 16.87 16.27 -15.72
CA GLN A 145 16.19 15.98 -16.99
C GLN A 145 15.96 14.49 -17.21
N GLU A 146 16.90 13.61 -16.80
CA GLU A 146 16.70 12.18 -16.93
C GLU A 146 15.63 11.69 -15.94
N PHE A 147 15.60 12.20 -14.70
CA PHE A 147 14.54 11.89 -13.73
C PHE A 147 13.17 12.32 -14.22
N TYR A 148 13.06 13.52 -14.81
CA TYR A 148 11.83 13.98 -15.45
C TYR A 148 11.38 13.01 -16.56
N THR A 149 12.30 12.69 -17.47
CA THR A 149 11.99 11.83 -18.63
C THR A 149 11.62 10.40 -18.21
N ALA A 150 12.33 9.84 -17.22
CA ALA A 150 12.03 8.51 -16.68
C ALA A 150 10.67 8.47 -15.99
N ALA A 151 10.35 9.46 -15.14
CA ALA A 151 9.05 9.58 -14.51
C ALA A 151 7.92 9.72 -15.53
N LEU A 152 8.11 10.58 -16.53
CA LEU A 152 7.16 10.76 -17.63
C LEU A 152 6.92 9.47 -18.41
N ALA A 153 7.96 8.66 -18.63
CA ALA A 153 7.82 7.37 -19.33
C ALA A 153 6.97 6.33 -18.55
N GLU A 154 7.03 6.33 -17.22
CA GLU A 154 6.15 5.47 -16.41
C GLU A 154 4.70 5.99 -16.42
N LEU A 155 4.49 7.31 -16.30
CA LEU A 155 3.17 7.92 -16.40
C LEU A 155 2.53 7.71 -17.78
N ALA A 156 3.31 7.87 -18.86
CA ALA A 156 2.85 7.60 -20.22
C ALA A 156 2.51 6.12 -20.46
N ALA A 157 3.15 5.20 -19.71
CA ALA A 157 2.81 3.79 -19.74
C ALA A 157 1.52 3.47 -18.96
N GLY A 158 0.96 4.45 -18.23
CA GLY A 158 -0.29 4.32 -17.48
C GLY A 158 -0.13 4.25 -15.96
N ALA A 159 1.03 4.60 -15.40
CA ALA A 159 1.21 4.69 -13.96
C ALA A 159 0.31 5.79 -13.36
N ASP A 160 -0.20 5.55 -12.15
CA ASP A 160 -1.07 6.49 -11.41
C ASP A 160 -0.27 7.47 -10.56
N HIS A 161 0.99 7.17 -10.27
CA HIS A 161 1.90 7.97 -9.46
C HIS A 161 3.36 7.64 -9.78
N VAL A 162 4.29 8.46 -9.32
CA VAL A 162 5.74 8.25 -9.52
C VAL A 162 6.36 7.78 -8.21
N LYS A 163 7.19 6.73 -8.24
CA LYS A 163 8.02 6.29 -7.10
C LYS A 163 9.47 6.67 -7.31
N ILE A 164 10.08 7.21 -6.24
CA ILE A 164 11.52 7.52 -6.17
C ILE A 164 12.15 7.00 -4.88
N PHE A 165 13.49 6.93 -4.84
CA PHE A 165 14.27 6.56 -3.65
C PHE A 165 15.19 7.73 -3.29
N ILE A 166 14.92 8.41 -2.15
CA ILE A 166 15.70 9.60 -1.74
C ILE A 166 16.85 9.28 -0.80
N ASN A 167 16.84 8.08 -0.20
CA ASN A 167 17.88 7.56 0.69
C ASN A 167 18.19 6.10 0.37
N GLY A 168 19.27 5.57 0.94
CA GLY A 168 19.49 4.15 1.06
C GLY A 168 18.52 3.49 2.06
N GLY A 169 18.43 2.16 2.02
CA GLY A 169 17.54 1.35 2.83
C GLY A 169 18.22 0.47 3.87
N LEU A 170 17.50 -0.59 4.26
CA LEU A 170 17.96 -1.61 5.21
C LEU A 170 18.15 -2.99 4.55
N ALA A 171 17.69 -3.14 3.30
CA ALA A 171 17.55 -4.44 2.68
C ALA A 171 18.83 -4.98 2.03
N SER A 172 19.78 -4.11 1.67
CA SER A 172 21.01 -4.50 0.98
C SER A 172 22.24 -4.23 1.82
N ALA A 173 23.29 -5.04 1.61
CA ALA A 173 24.55 -4.86 2.31
C ALA A 173 25.21 -3.51 1.94
N GLY A 174 25.66 -2.76 2.96
CA GLY A 174 26.33 -1.48 2.76
C GLY A 174 25.40 -0.28 2.53
N GLU A 175 24.11 -0.48 2.43
CA GLU A 175 23.15 0.63 2.42
C GLU A 175 23.05 1.32 3.77
N ARG A 176 22.73 2.62 3.72
CA ARG A 176 22.58 3.46 4.91
C ARG A 176 21.35 4.36 4.73
N VAL A 177 20.43 4.29 5.67
CA VAL A 177 19.20 5.09 5.69
C VAL A 177 19.45 6.60 5.79
N ASP A 178 20.62 7.01 6.25
CA ASP A 178 21.05 8.41 6.39
C ASP A 178 21.83 8.93 5.17
N LYS A 179 22.09 8.09 4.16
CA LYS A 179 22.79 8.50 2.94
C LYS A 179 21.78 9.04 1.91
N PRO A 180 21.81 10.35 1.60
CA PRO A 180 21.03 10.86 0.47
C PRO A 180 21.49 10.23 -0.85
N GLU A 181 20.53 9.87 -1.70
CA GLU A 181 20.79 9.26 -3.01
C GLU A 181 20.31 10.10 -4.18
N MET A 182 19.51 11.13 -3.89
CA MET A 182 19.06 12.09 -4.88
C MET A 182 19.40 13.51 -4.47
N THR A 183 19.70 14.32 -5.45
CA THR A 183 19.86 15.78 -5.33
C THR A 183 18.49 16.47 -5.44
N ASP A 184 18.37 17.71 -4.94
CA ASP A 184 17.16 18.51 -5.07
C ASP A 184 16.70 18.68 -6.54
N PRO A 185 17.59 18.92 -7.54
CA PRO A 185 17.21 18.96 -8.94
C PRO A 185 16.60 17.64 -9.46
N GLU A 186 17.13 16.49 -9.06
CA GLU A 186 16.60 15.16 -9.45
C GLU A 186 15.21 14.93 -8.89
N ILE A 187 14.99 15.25 -7.61
CA ILE A 187 13.67 15.19 -6.99
C ILE A 187 12.70 16.12 -7.71
N ARG A 188 13.12 17.35 -8.01
CA ARG A 188 12.32 18.33 -8.75
C ARG A 188 11.92 17.83 -10.14
N GLY A 189 12.82 17.13 -10.85
CA GLY A 189 12.53 16.52 -12.14
C GLY A 189 11.36 15.53 -12.06
N ALA A 190 11.40 14.61 -11.10
CA ALA A 190 10.32 13.65 -10.87
C ALA A 190 9.01 14.33 -10.44
N VAL A 191 9.07 15.33 -9.55
CA VAL A 191 7.90 16.09 -9.09
C VAL A 191 7.26 16.88 -10.21
N ARG A 192 8.07 17.48 -11.10
CA ARG A 192 7.56 18.20 -12.28
C ARG A 192 6.76 17.27 -13.19
N ALA A 193 7.29 16.09 -13.53
CA ALA A 193 6.57 15.11 -14.32
C ALA A 193 5.23 14.70 -13.70
N ALA A 194 5.22 14.43 -12.40
CA ALA A 194 4.00 14.08 -11.68
C ALA A 194 2.98 15.23 -11.67
N THR A 195 3.42 16.46 -11.44
CA THR A 195 2.56 17.66 -11.40
C THR A 195 1.91 17.94 -12.76
N GLU A 196 2.66 17.81 -13.85
CA GLU A 196 2.15 17.99 -15.22
C GLU A 196 1.09 16.94 -15.62
N HIS A 197 0.99 15.83 -14.85
CA HIS A 197 0.02 14.74 -15.03
C HIS A 197 -1.02 14.68 -13.90
N ASP A 198 -1.20 15.75 -13.14
CA ASP A 198 -2.16 15.85 -12.02
C ASP A 198 -2.03 14.71 -10.99
N THR A 199 -0.79 14.25 -10.75
CA THR A 199 -0.52 13.18 -9.78
C THR A 199 0.60 13.55 -8.81
N TYR A 200 1.09 12.59 -8.04
CA TYR A 200 2.02 12.82 -6.94
C TYR A 200 3.23 11.88 -6.99
N VAL A 201 4.27 12.27 -6.24
CA VAL A 201 5.47 11.46 -6.02
C VAL A 201 5.39 10.76 -4.67
N VAL A 202 5.75 9.47 -4.67
CA VAL A 202 5.96 8.63 -3.50
C VAL A 202 7.46 8.43 -3.30
N ALA A 203 7.98 8.75 -2.11
CA ALA A 203 9.41 8.66 -1.83
C ALA A 203 9.70 7.58 -0.77
N HIS A 204 10.52 6.58 -1.11
CA HIS A 204 11.27 5.83 -0.11
C HIS A 204 12.13 6.80 0.68
N SER A 205 12.10 6.75 2.00
CA SER A 205 12.78 7.72 2.84
C SER A 205 13.35 7.09 4.11
N GLY A 206 14.57 7.49 4.45
CA GLY A 206 15.29 7.01 5.63
C GLY A 206 15.20 7.97 6.81
N GLU A 207 15.64 9.20 6.61
CA GLU A 207 15.80 10.16 7.69
C GLU A 207 15.24 11.57 7.38
N SER A 208 15.11 12.37 8.43
CA SER A 208 14.50 13.69 8.44
C SER A 208 15.10 14.68 7.47
N ALA A 209 16.41 14.70 7.27
CA ALA A 209 17.06 15.67 6.39
C ALA A 209 16.62 15.51 4.94
N ALA A 210 16.61 14.27 4.43
CA ALA A 210 16.16 13.96 3.08
C ALA A 210 14.64 14.15 2.93
N ILE A 211 13.87 13.82 3.96
CA ILE A 211 12.41 14.06 3.97
C ILE A 211 12.13 15.56 3.85
N ARG A 212 12.83 16.42 4.58
CA ARG A 212 12.68 17.90 4.49
C ARG A 212 13.03 18.41 3.09
N ALA A 213 14.15 17.94 2.52
CA ALA A 213 14.58 18.30 1.17
C ALA A 213 13.52 17.90 0.14
N ALA A 214 13.05 16.67 0.16
CA ALA A 214 12.03 16.18 -0.76
C ALA A 214 10.67 16.90 -0.60
N LEU A 215 10.26 17.18 0.65
CA LEU A 215 9.05 17.94 0.95
C LEU A 215 9.13 19.38 0.39
N ALA A 216 10.32 20.01 0.44
CA ALA A 216 10.55 21.32 -0.14
C ALA A 216 10.43 21.33 -1.67
N GLN A 217 10.77 20.23 -2.33
CA GLN A 217 10.57 20.05 -3.78
C GLN A 217 9.14 19.66 -4.17
N GLY A 218 8.25 19.38 -3.20
CA GLY A 218 6.83 19.08 -3.47
C GLY A 218 6.41 17.64 -3.27
N VAL A 219 7.29 16.75 -2.83
CA VAL A 219 6.90 15.39 -2.42
C VAL A 219 5.95 15.45 -1.24
N ARG A 220 4.86 14.66 -1.27
CA ARG A 220 3.84 14.66 -0.22
C ARG A 220 3.47 13.28 0.30
N CYS A 221 4.09 12.24 -0.20
CA CYS A 221 3.89 10.87 0.26
C CYS A 221 5.25 10.24 0.54
N PHE A 222 5.46 9.82 1.78
CA PHE A 222 6.71 9.26 2.27
C PHE A 222 6.48 7.84 2.76
N GLU A 223 7.46 6.99 2.52
CA GLU A 223 7.45 5.60 2.93
C GLU A 223 8.54 5.37 3.98
N HIS A 224 8.31 4.45 4.92
CA HIS A 224 9.20 4.06 6.01
C HIS A 224 9.49 5.18 7.02
N ALA A 225 10.31 6.16 6.67
CA ALA A 225 10.78 7.22 7.57
C ALA A 225 11.43 6.65 8.84
N TYR A 226 12.44 5.79 8.66
CA TYR A 226 13.10 5.04 9.76
C TYR A 226 13.57 5.93 10.90
N ARG A 227 14.00 7.18 10.61
CA ARG A 227 14.52 8.15 11.57
C ARG A 227 13.87 9.53 11.36
N LEU A 228 12.65 9.68 11.84
CA LEU A 228 11.88 10.93 11.76
C LEU A 228 12.00 11.69 13.08
N ASP A 229 12.58 12.91 13.06
CA ASP A 229 12.59 13.81 14.20
C ASP A 229 11.23 14.54 14.41
N ALA A 230 11.03 15.11 15.60
CA ALA A 230 9.78 15.76 15.96
C ALA A 230 9.46 16.99 15.09
N ASP A 231 10.48 17.76 14.72
CA ASP A 231 10.31 18.97 13.90
C ASP A 231 9.88 18.63 12.48
N THR A 232 10.46 17.57 11.91
CA THR A 232 10.10 17.08 10.59
C THR A 232 8.71 16.44 10.62
N ALA A 233 8.37 15.69 11.67
CA ALA A 233 7.01 15.16 11.84
C ALA A 233 5.97 16.28 11.89
N ALA A 234 6.22 17.33 12.67
CA ALA A 234 5.36 18.51 12.71
C ALA A 234 5.27 19.23 11.35
N LEU A 235 6.37 19.27 10.59
CA LEU A 235 6.38 19.86 9.25
C LEU A 235 5.54 19.01 8.27
N LEU A 236 5.65 17.69 8.28
CA LEU A 236 4.83 16.79 7.48
C LEU A 236 3.33 17.00 7.77
N ALA A 237 2.95 17.06 9.05
CA ALA A 237 1.57 17.30 9.47
C ALA A 237 1.03 18.65 8.94
N ARG A 238 1.80 19.74 9.11
CA ARG A 238 1.41 21.08 8.61
C ARG A 238 1.27 21.12 7.10
N ARG A 239 2.03 20.32 6.37
CA ARG A 239 1.98 20.26 4.90
C ARG A 239 0.93 19.27 4.38
N GLY A 240 0.20 18.58 5.27
CA GLY A 240 -0.77 17.55 4.91
C GLY A 240 -0.13 16.37 4.16
N ALA A 241 1.12 16.05 4.49
CA ALA A 241 1.84 14.92 3.90
C ALA A 241 1.33 13.59 4.51
N TYR A 242 1.51 12.52 3.75
CA TYR A 242 1.17 11.16 4.14
C TYR A 242 2.42 10.36 4.47
N LEU A 243 2.29 9.41 5.39
CA LEU A 243 3.36 8.46 5.73
C LEU A 243 2.81 7.04 5.74
N THR A 244 3.46 6.14 5.00
CA THR A 244 3.24 4.68 5.08
C THR A 244 4.44 4.08 5.81
N PRO A 245 4.34 3.72 7.08
CA PRO A 245 5.49 3.41 7.92
C PRO A 245 6.16 2.07 7.59
N THR A 246 5.41 1.08 7.13
CA THR A 246 5.94 -0.28 6.85
C THR A 246 6.76 -0.88 8.01
N LEU A 247 6.21 -0.82 9.22
CA LEU A 247 6.86 -1.35 10.43
C LEU A 247 7.22 -2.84 10.31
N CYS A 248 6.52 -3.57 9.44
CA CYS A 248 6.84 -4.96 9.08
C CYS A 248 8.30 -5.14 8.70
N VAL A 249 8.90 -4.21 7.93
CA VAL A 249 10.29 -4.29 7.45
C VAL A 249 11.30 -4.46 8.59
N THR A 250 11.05 -3.83 9.73
CA THR A 250 11.95 -3.88 10.89
C THR A 250 11.49 -4.83 11.99
N ARG A 251 10.28 -5.40 11.91
CA ARG A 251 9.67 -6.17 13.00
C ARG A 251 9.16 -7.55 12.59
N SER A 252 9.54 -8.06 11.41
CA SER A 252 9.10 -9.36 10.92
C SER A 252 10.30 -10.29 10.61
N GLN A 253 11.21 -10.46 11.57
CA GLN A 253 12.43 -11.26 11.40
C GLN A 253 12.13 -12.73 11.06
N SER A 254 11.02 -13.28 11.57
CA SER A 254 10.54 -14.64 11.23
C SER A 254 10.25 -14.76 9.74
N TRP A 255 9.54 -13.79 9.17
CA TRP A 255 9.25 -13.75 7.74
C TRP A 255 10.53 -13.59 6.90
N MET A 256 11.44 -12.71 7.32
CA MET A 256 12.73 -12.52 6.63
C MET A 256 13.53 -13.83 6.56
N ARG A 257 13.64 -14.57 7.67
CA ARG A 257 14.31 -15.89 7.69
C ARG A 257 13.63 -16.90 6.76
N ALA A 258 12.29 -16.96 6.81
CA ALA A 258 11.53 -17.87 5.97
C ALA A 258 11.68 -17.57 4.47
N ASN A 259 12.01 -16.33 4.11
CA ASN A 259 12.24 -15.86 2.73
C ASN A 259 13.73 -15.74 2.37
N GLY A 260 14.64 -16.34 3.13
CA GLY A 260 16.04 -16.50 2.75
C GLY A 260 16.93 -15.25 2.93
N PHE A 261 16.49 -14.25 3.69
CA PHE A 261 17.32 -13.08 3.98
C PHE A 261 18.57 -13.47 4.77
N ALA A 262 19.70 -12.88 4.44
CA ALA A 262 20.94 -13.07 5.15
C ALA A 262 20.85 -12.54 6.60
N GLU A 263 21.48 -13.23 7.56
CA GLU A 263 21.40 -12.86 8.99
C GLU A 263 21.87 -11.44 9.27
N HIS A 264 22.84 -10.89 8.52
CA HIS A 264 23.27 -9.50 8.69
C HIS A 264 22.16 -8.50 8.30
N THR A 265 21.34 -8.80 7.26
CA THR A 265 20.20 -7.97 6.86
C THR A 265 19.11 -8.03 7.93
N ILE A 266 18.83 -9.22 8.45
CA ILE A 266 17.87 -9.42 9.54
C ILE A 266 18.32 -8.66 10.80
N ALA A 267 19.61 -8.70 11.13
CA ALA A 267 20.16 -7.96 12.26
C ALA A 267 20.08 -6.43 12.05
N ASN A 268 20.33 -5.92 10.84
CA ASN A 268 20.17 -4.50 10.51
C ASN A 268 18.72 -4.03 10.69
N ALA A 269 17.75 -4.82 10.21
CA ALA A 269 16.33 -4.54 10.40
C ALA A 269 15.95 -4.53 11.90
N ALA A 270 16.39 -5.53 12.67
CA ALA A 270 16.14 -5.63 14.09
C ALA A 270 16.75 -4.45 14.87
N ASN A 271 17.98 -4.05 14.54
CA ASN A 271 18.66 -2.91 15.17
C ASN A 271 17.97 -1.56 14.89
N ALA A 272 17.28 -1.43 13.77
CA ALA A 272 16.51 -0.24 13.42
C ALA A 272 15.10 -0.20 14.06
N ALA A 273 14.60 -1.32 14.58
CA ALA A 273 13.21 -1.50 14.95
C ALA A 273 12.69 -0.50 16.00
N ASP A 274 13.47 -0.25 17.05
CA ASP A 274 13.05 0.64 18.15
C ASP A 274 13.02 2.10 17.71
N GLU A 275 14.02 2.55 16.95
CA GLU A 275 14.03 3.92 16.42
C GLU A 275 12.95 4.10 15.36
N HIS A 276 12.70 3.10 14.51
CA HIS A 276 11.60 3.14 13.55
C HIS A 276 10.23 3.26 14.25
N LEU A 277 9.98 2.47 15.30
CA LEU A 277 8.77 2.60 16.11
C LEU A 277 8.65 3.97 16.77
N ALA A 278 9.76 4.49 17.33
CA ALA A 278 9.79 5.83 17.92
C ALA A 278 9.53 6.93 16.87
N SER A 279 10.03 6.75 15.66
CA SER A 279 9.75 7.61 14.50
C SER A 279 8.26 7.68 14.19
N VAL A 280 7.59 6.52 14.11
CA VAL A 280 6.14 6.43 13.87
C VAL A 280 5.34 7.06 15.02
N ARG A 281 5.76 6.88 16.27
CA ARG A 281 5.16 7.55 17.44
C ARG A 281 5.24 9.07 17.34
N ARG A 282 6.37 9.62 16.86
CA ARG A 282 6.53 11.07 16.62
C ARG A 282 5.56 11.54 15.52
N ALA A 283 5.43 10.78 14.43
CA ALA A 283 4.48 11.09 13.37
C ALA A 283 3.02 11.11 13.87
N ILE A 284 2.62 10.10 14.67
CA ILE A 284 1.28 10.04 15.29
C ILE A 284 1.06 11.25 16.20
N SER A 285 2.01 11.55 17.09
CA SER A 285 1.92 12.67 18.04
C SER A 285 1.82 14.02 17.33
N ALA A 286 2.46 14.17 16.18
CA ALA A 286 2.40 15.38 15.35
C ALA A 286 1.12 15.47 14.51
N GLY A 287 0.32 14.42 14.41
CA GLY A 287 -0.91 14.38 13.59
C GLY A 287 -0.68 14.12 12.11
N VAL A 288 0.44 13.50 11.74
CA VAL A 288 0.67 13.04 10.35
C VAL A 288 -0.37 11.98 9.97
N THR A 289 -0.92 12.08 8.77
CA THR A 289 -1.84 11.05 8.27
C THR A 289 -1.07 9.79 7.91
N LEU A 290 -1.28 8.72 8.68
CA LEU A 290 -0.66 7.43 8.43
C LEU A 290 -1.53 6.54 7.54
N LEU A 291 -0.88 5.76 6.69
CA LEU A 291 -1.48 4.78 5.79
C LEU A 291 -0.89 3.40 6.06
N ASN A 292 -1.69 2.36 5.89
CA ASN A 292 -1.21 1.00 5.96
C ASN A 292 -0.52 0.59 4.66
N GLY A 293 0.61 -0.06 4.79
CA GLY A 293 1.39 -0.67 3.71
C GLY A 293 2.56 -1.43 4.32
N THR A 294 3.03 -2.48 3.67
CA THR A 294 3.88 -3.48 4.33
C THR A 294 5.26 -3.63 3.74
N ASP A 295 5.45 -3.20 2.49
CA ASP A 295 6.68 -3.44 1.70
C ASP A 295 6.91 -4.93 1.35
N TYR A 296 5.93 -5.78 1.68
CA TYR A 296 5.95 -7.23 1.44
C TYR A 296 4.90 -7.64 0.40
N PRO A 297 4.94 -8.87 -0.13
CA PRO A 297 3.86 -9.39 -0.95
C PRO A 297 2.54 -9.35 -0.19
N PRO A 298 1.47 -8.78 -0.78
CA PRO A 298 0.29 -8.40 -0.01
C PRO A 298 -0.55 -9.58 0.52
N GLY A 299 -0.33 -10.78 -0.03
CA GLY A 299 -1.02 -11.99 0.40
C GLY A 299 -0.26 -12.82 1.44
N ASP A 300 0.95 -12.39 1.82
CA ASP A 300 1.81 -13.14 2.72
C ASP A 300 1.32 -13.10 4.17
N LEU A 301 1.87 -14.02 4.97
CA LEU A 301 1.59 -14.14 6.39
C LEU A 301 2.89 -13.92 7.20
N VAL A 302 2.79 -13.16 8.28
CA VAL A 302 3.81 -13.06 9.31
C VAL A 302 3.28 -13.79 10.54
N ASP A 303 3.91 -14.88 10.95
CA ASP A 303 3.49 -15.72 12.07
C ASP A 303 2.00 -16.13 12.01
N GLY A 304 1.51 -16.46 10.80
CA GLY A 304 0.13 -16.86 10.54
C GLY A 304 -0.87 -15.70 10.47
N VAL A 305 -0.42 -14.46 10.57
CA VAL A 305 -1.27 -13.24 10.46
C VAL A 305 -1.10 -12.63 9.08
N PRO A 306 -2.18 -12.27 8.36
CA PRO A 306 -2.07 -11.55 7.10
C PRO A 306 -1.22 -10.28 7.26
N VAL A 307 -0.26 -10.07 6.37
CA VAL A 307 0.78 -9.03 6.52
C VAL A 307 0.20 -7.63 6.71
N ALA A 308 -0.89 -7.27 6.01
CA ALA A 308 -1.55 -5.99 6.18
C ALA A 308 -2.19 -5.84 7.58
N VAL A 309 -2.68 -6.93 8.16
CA VAL A 309 -3.22 -6.95 9.53
C VAL A 309 -2.07 -6.88 10.55
N HIS A 310 -0.96 -7.58 10.28
CA HIS A 310 0.24 -7.49 11.12
C HIS A 310 0.75 -6.04 11.20
N GLU A 311 0.85 -5.34 10.08
CA GLU A 311 1.20 -3.91 10.04
C GLU A 311 0.22 -3.04 10.85
N LEU A 312 -1.10 -3.29 10.74
CA LEU A 312 -2.09 -2.57 11.55
C LEU A 312 -1.88 -2.75 13.05
N LEU A 313 -1.54 -3.97 13.50
CA LEU A 313 -1.26 -4.24 14.91
C LEU A 313 0.00 -3.52 15.37
N LEU A 314 1.05 -3.47 14.53
CA LEU A 314 2.27 -2.70 14.82
C LEU A 314 2.00 -1.18 14.86
N MET A 315 1.17 -0.66 13.96
CA MET A 315 0.75 0.76 13.99
C MET A 315 -0.06 1.09 15.25
N ALA A 316 -0.88 0.16 15.75
CA ALA A 316 -1.58 0.31 17.02
C ALA A 316 -0.61 0.26 18.22
N GLU A 317 0.40 -0.60 18.19
CA GLU A 317 1.50 -0.61 19.17
C GLU A 317 2.27 0.73 19.19
N ALA A 318 2.41 1.35 18.02
CA ALA A 318 2.98 2.69 17.89
C ALA A 318 2.10 3.79 18.48
N GLY A 319 0.80 3.55 18.68
CA GLY A 319 -0.12 4.47 19.36
C GLY A 319 -1.35 4.89 18.55
N LEU A 320 -1.60 4.33 17.36
CA LEU A 320 -2.87 4.56 16.69
C LEU A 320 -4.02 3.93 17.48
N THR A 321 -5.10 4.68 17.64
CA THR A 321 -6.35 4.10 18.10
C THR A 321 -6.91 3.11 17.08
N PRO A 322 -7.74 2.12 17.49
CA PRO A 322 -8.37 1.19 16.55
C PRO A 322 -9.11 1.89 15.39
N LEU A 323 -9.77 3.01 15.67
CA LEU A 323 -10.43 3.80 14.62
C LEU A 323 -9.43 4.38 13.62
N GLN A 324 -8.34 4.98 14.08
CA GLN A 324 -7.30 5.53 13.20
C GLN A 324 -6.62 4.43 12.37
N ALA A 325 -6.35 3.27 12.97
CA ALA A 325 -5.81 2.11 12.27
C ALA A 325 -6.77 1.64 11.15
N LEU A 326 -8.06 1.50 11.43
CA LEU A 326 -9.06 1.17 10.41
C LEU A 326 -9.18 2.24 9.33
N GLN A 327 -9.05 3.52 9.68
CA GLN A 327 -9.03 4.61 8.70
C GLN A 327 -7.81 4.54 7.78
N SER A 328 -6.65 4.08 8.28
CA SER A 328 -5.41 3.97 7.48
C SER A 328 -5.49 2.91 6.38
N VAL A 329 -6.35 1.90 6.52
CA VAL A 329 -6.63 0.85 5.50
C VAL A 329 -7.92 1.10 4.72
N SER A 330 -8.55 2.24 4.87
CA SER A 330 -9.83 2.52 4.24
C SER A 330 -9.93 3.98 3.77
N VAL A 331 -10.56 4.85 4.55
CA VAL A 331 -10.88 6.24 4.17
C VAL A 331 -9.64 7.07 3.87
N SER A 332 -8.59 7.00 4.70
CA SER A 332 -7.37 7.78 4.51
C SER A 332 -6.58 7.30 3.30
N ALA A 333 -6.47 5.98 3.13
CA ALA A 333 -5.85 5.37 1.95
C ALA A 333 -6.60 5.74 0.67
N ALA A 334 -7.93 5.57 0.66
CA ALA A 334 -8.76 5.91 -0.50
C ALA A 334 -8.65 7.39 -0.88
N ARG A 335 -8.47 8.29 0.10
CA ARG A 335 -8.27 9.73 -0.13
C ARG A 335 -6.95 10.01 -0.84
N LEU A 336 -5.82 9.46 -0.35
CA LEU A 336 -4.53 9.61 -1.01
C LEU A 336 -4.59 9.10 -2.46
N LEU A 337 -5.23 7.95 -2.67
CA LEU A 337 -5.31 7.29 -3.96
C LEU A 337 -6.29 7.97 -4.95
N GLY A 338 -6.98 9.04 -4.55
CA GLY A 338 -7.96 9.73 -5.40
C GLY A 338 -9.27 8.96 -5.62
N ILE A 339 -9.49 7.87 -4.90
CA ILE A 339 -10.66 6.98 -5.05
C ILE A 339 -11.66 7.10 -3.89
N GLY A 340 -11.49 8.07 -3.01
CA GLY A 340 -12.29 8.24 -1.79
C GLY A 340 -13.76 8.61 -2.01
N SER A 341 -14.16 8.99 -3.23
CA SER A 341 -15.55 9.18 -3.62
C SER A 341 -16.25 7.90 -4.06
N PHE A 342 -15.50 6.79 -4.17
CA PHE A 342 -15.92 5.58 -4.84
C PHE A 342 -15.77 4.32 -3.98
N THR A 343 -14.75 4.23 -3.10
CA THR A 343 -14.50 3.08 -2.21
C THR A 343 -13.96 3.50 -0.85
N GLY A 344 -13.70 2.55 0.05
CA GLY A 344 -13.17 2.77 1.40
C GLY A 344 -14.24 3.06 2.46
N GLN A 345 -15.53 2.97 2.13
CA GLN A 345 -16.64 3.14 3.06
C GLN A 345 -17.81 2.21 2.73
N VAL A 346 -18.52 1.75 3.76
CA VAL A 346 -19.81 1.05 3.60
C VAL A 346 -20.91 2.11 3.52
N ARG A 347 -21.18 2.59 2.31
CA ARG A 347 -22.05 3.74 2.07
C ARG A 347 -22.78 3.60 0.70
N PRO A 348 -24.06 4.02 0.59
CA PRO A 348 -24.76 4.04 -0.69
C PRO A 348 -23.97 4.78 -1.78
N GLY A 349 -23.94 4.21 -2.98
CA GLY A 349 -23.20 4.69 -4.14
C GLY A 349 -21.74 4.23 -4.23
N TYR A 350 -21.17 3.70 -3.15
CA TYR A 350 -19.79 3.20 -3.12
C TYR A 350 -19.69 1.78 -3.70
N ALA A 351 -18.52 1.42 -4.19
CA ALA A 351 -18.24 0.05 -4.61
C ALA A 351 -18.52 -0.92 -3.46
N ALA A 352 -19.12 -2.05 -3.76
CA ALA A 352 -19.34 -3.11 -2.78
C ALA A 352 -18.05 -3.92 -2.56
N ASP A 353 -17.00 -3.23 -2.11
CA ASP A 353 -15.74 -3.79 -1.64
C ASP A 353 -15.87 -3.97 -0.12
N LEU A 354 -16.16 -5.19 0.32
CA LEU A 354 -16.56 -5.48 1.69
C LEU A 354 -15.80 -6.67 2.28
N ILE A 355 -15.56 -6.62 3.59
CA ILE A 355 -15.10 -7.76 4.39
C ILE A 355 -15.99 -7.95 5.60
N ALA A 356 -16.08 -9.19 6.11
CA ALA A 356 -16.73 -9.48 7.38
C ALA A 356 -15.76 -10.17 8.34
N VAL A 357 -15.83 -9.77 9.62
CA VAL A 357 -15.02 -10.31 10.72
C VAL A 357 -15.91 -10.70 11.90
N ASP A 358 -15.46 -11.67 12.73
CA ASP A 358 -16.28 -12.30 13.76
C ASP A 358 -16.47 -11.40 14.99
N ALA A 359 -15.57 -10.46 15.26
CA ALA A 359 -15.63 -9.59 16.43
C ALA A 359 -15.49 -8.11 16.06
N ASN A 360 -15.77 -7.23 17.03
CA ASN A 360 -15.70 -5.78 16.85
C ASN A 360 -14.25 -5.28 16.70
N PRO A 361 -13.80 -4.87 15.50
CA PRO A 361 -12.42 -4.43 15.30
C PRO A 361 -12.12 -3.04 15.91
N LEU A 362 -13.13 -2.28 16.34
CA LEU A 362 -12.91 -1.06 17.13
C LEU A 362 -12.66 -1.35 18.61
N ALA A 363 -13.05 -2.51 19.11
CA ALA A 363 -12.70 -2.96 20.44
C ALA A 363 -11.34 -3.68 20.44
N ASP A 364 -11.10 -4.52 19.42
CA ASP A 364 -9.87 -5.28 19.26
C ASP A 364 -9.55 -5.49 17.77
N LEU A 365 -8.46 -4.89 17.28
CA LEU A 365 -8.00 -5.04 15.91
C LEU A 365 -7.62 -6.48 15.53
N SER A 366 -7.35 -7.34 16.53
CA SER A 366 -7.06 -8.75 16.30
C SER A 366 -8.22 -9.51 15.61
N ALA A 367 -9.44 -8.98 15.65
CA ALA A 367 -10.59 -9.48 14.89
C ALA A 367 -10.31 -9.56 13.36
N LEU A 368 -9.41 -8.72 12.85
CA LEU A 368 -9.02 -8.73 11.43
C LEU A 368 -8.14 -9.93 11.04
N ARG A 369 -7.63 -10.70 12.00
CA ARG A 369 -6.85 -11.92 11.71
C ARG A 369 -7.69 -13.00 11.03
N SER A 370 -9.02 -12.95 11.19
CA SER A 370 -9.96 -13.91 10.61
C SER A 370 -11.04 -13.18 9.84
N ILE A 371 -10.82 -13.02 8.54
CA ILE A 371 -11.80 -12.45 7.61
C ILE A 371 -12.64 -13.61 7.05
N SER A 372 -13.93 -13.61 7.31
CA SER A 372 -14.86 -14.70 6.96
C SER A 372 -15.59 -14.49 5.63
N LEU A 373 -15.69 -13.25 5.16
CA LEU A 373 -16.25 -12.85 3.87
C LEU A 373 -15.33 -11.83 3.22
N VAL A 374 -15.12 -12.00 1.93
CA VAL A 374 -14.49 -11.00 1.06
C VAL A 374 -15.37 -10.81 -0.16
N MET A 375 -15.72 -9.56 -0.43
CA MET A 375 -16.45 -9.14 -1.62
C MET A 375 -15.70 -8.00 -2.30
N GLN A 376 -15.61 -8.05 -3.62
CA GLN A 376 -15.03 -6.98 -4.42
C GLN A 376 -15.99 -6.62 -5.54
N ALA A 377 -16.31 -5.33 -5.64
CA ALA A 377 -17.26 -4.82 -6.63
C ALA A 377 -18.55 -5.68 -6.71
N GLY A 378 -19.07 -6.12 -5.57
CA GLY A 378 -20.26 -6.94 -5.46
C GLY A 378 -20.07 -8.44 -5.72
N ALA A 379 -18.95 -8.86 -6.25
CA ALA A 379 -18.65 -10.28 -6.43
C ALA A 379 -18.07 -10.89 -5.15
N ARG A 380 -18.62 -12.04 -4.73
CA ARG A 380 -18.08 -12.81 -3.60
C ARG A 380 -16.77 -13.50 -4.01
N ILE A 381 -15.71 -13.28 -3.24
CA ILE A 381 -14.38 -13.86 -3.45
C ILE A 381 -14.15 -15.04 -2.51
N ARG A 382 -14.65 -14.91 -1.27
CA ARG A 382 -14.52 -15.91 -0.21
C ARG A 382 -15.79 -15.95 0.66
#